data_5c28f4ef99ea9389a8cd767dbde47926
#
_entry.id   5c28f4ef99ea9389a8cd767dbde47926
#
_cell.length_a   1.000
_cell.length_b   1.000
_cell.length_c   1.000
_cell.angle_alpha   90.00
_cell.angle_beta   90.00
_cell.angle_gamma   90.00
#
_symmetry.space_group_name_H-M   'P 1'
#
loop_
_entity.id
_entity.type
_entity.pdbx_description
1 polymer ?
#
loop_
_entity_poly.entity_id
_entity_poly.type
_entity_poly.pdbx_seq_one_letter_code
_entity_poly.pdbx_strand_id
1 'polypeptide(L)'
;MLSSLPLADERRSPVGDTEPVVPAQLGEMLDPRPDVVAQVRIEQRIIIRVPRQSLSRSSLMADIAPPRRAPRPEPPKFERRKVGKCLAMRDVSGVRVINDDMLVLFMRDQRMIEAELEKSCSAREFYQGFYMERSGDGRLCVDRDLLQARSGSKCEVNKLRQLVPED
;
A
#
# COMPACT_ATOMS: atom_id res chain seq x y z
N MET A 1 -18.20 15.81 57.70
CA MET A 1 -17.55 17.04 57.22
C MET A 1 -17.66 17.04 55.70
N LEU A 2 -18.63 17.80 55.23
CA LEU A 2 -18.96 17.98 53.80
C LEU A 2 -18.03 19.06 53.24
N SER A 3 -17.34 18.81 52.15
CA SER A 3 -16.66 19.86 51.37
C SER A 3 -17.16 19.84 49.94
N SER A 4 -17.85 20.90 49.63
CA SER A 4 -18.50 21.23 48.38
C SER A 4 -17.49 21.54 47.28
N LEU A 5 -17.75 21.03 46.09
CA LEU A 5 -17.09 21.43 44.84
C LEU A 5 -17.86 22.63 44.24
N PRO A 6 -17.18 23.64 43.68
CA PRO A 6 -17.87 24.72 42.97
C PRO A 6 -18.08 24.33 41.50
N LEU A 7 -19.30 24.60 41.03
CA LEU A 7 -19.70 24.61 39.61
C LEU A 7 -18.90 25.68 38.86
N ALA A 8 -18.30 25.32 37.72
CA ALA A 8 -17.73 26.26 36.79
C ALA A 8 -18.80 26.83 35.88
N ASP A 9 -18.88 28.16 35.90
CA ASP A 9 -19.71 29.10 35.18
C ASP A 9 -19.55 28.98 33.64
N GLU A 10 -20.65 28.72 32.97
CA GLU A 10 -20.80 28.69 31.53
C GLU A 10 -20.99 30.10 31.00
N ARG A 11 -19.92 30.73 30.53
CA ARG A 11 -19.99 32.03 29.87
C ARG A 11 -20.47 31.92 28.44
N ARG A 12 -21.74 32.17 28.27
CA ARG A 12 -22.43 32.44 27.01
C ARG A 12 -22.01 33.82 26.48
N SER A 13 -21.29 33.83 25.38
CA SER A 13 -20.99 35.09 24.66
C SER A 13 -22.20 35.55 23.87
N PRO A 14 -22.57 36.84 23.93
CA PRO A 14 -23.64 37.36 23.11
C PRO A 14 -23.18 37.61 21.67
N VAL A 15 -23.96 37.07 20.72
CA VAL A 15 -23.87 37.40 19.30
C VAL A 15 -24.30 38.87 19.14
N GLY A 16 -23.37 39.72 18.75
CA GLY A 16 -23.64 41.08 18.36
C GLY A 16 -24.00 41.15 16.88
N ASP A 17 -25.27 41.37 16.60
CA ASP A 17 -25.74 41.81 15.29
C ASP A 17 -25.27 43.24 15.03
N THR A 18 -24.29 43.40 14.16
CA THR A 18 -23.92 44.68 13.61
C THR A 18 -24.15 44.63 12.12
N GLU A 19 -25.32 45.13 11.70
CA GLU A 19 -25.61 45.45 10.30
C GLU A 19 -24.66 46.55 9.82
N PRO A 20 -23.93 46.36 8.72
CA PRO A 20 -23.24 47.46 8.07
C PRO A 20 -24.23 48.26 7.23
N VAL A 21 -24.47 49.51 7.64
CA VAL A 21 -25.14 50.55 6.85
C VAL A 21 -24.27 50.82 5.61
N VAL A 22 -24.77 50.45 4.45
CA VAL A 22 -24.14 50.74 3.16
C VAL A 22 -24.60 52.13 2.71
N PRO A 23 -23.71 53.11 2.51
CA PRO A 23 -24.10 54.37 1.89
C PRO A 23 -24.34 54.16 0.40
N ALA A 24 -25.49 54.60 -0.09
CA ALA A 24 -25.80 54.66 -1.50
C ALA A 24 -24.88 55.67 -2.20
N GLN A 25 -23.92 55.16 -2.96
CA GLN A 25 -23.16 55.93 -3.94
C GLN A 25 -23.65 55.53 -5.33
N LEU A 26 -24.31 56.47 -5.99
CA LEU A 26 -24.52 56.45 -7.43
C LEU A 26 -23.16 56.46 -8.11
N GLY A 27 -22.97 55.60 -9.05
CA GLY A 27 -21.84 55.74 -9.95
C GLY A 27 -21.40 54.46 -10.60
N GLU A 28 -21.66 54.45 -11.91
CA GLU A 28 -20.95 53.68 -12.93
C GLU A 28 -21.36 52.24 -13.14
N MET A 29 -22.21 52.11 -14.15
CA MET A 29 -22.42 50.90 -14.93
C MET A 29 -21.08 50.38 -15.48
N LEU A 30 -20.43 49.51 -14.76
CA LEU A 30 -19.45 48.59 -15.29
C LEU A 30 -20.17 47.26 -15.47
N ASP A 31 -20.49 46.96 -16.73
CA ASP A 31 -21.02 45.72 -17.21
C ASP A 31 -20.07 44.59 -16.76
N PRO A 32 -20.46 43.69 -15.84
CA PRO A 32 -19.63 42.51 -15.54
C PRO A 32 -19.76 41.59 -16.75
N ARG A 33 -18.80 41.65 -17.66
CA ARG A 33 -18.66 40.63 -18.68
C ARG A 33 -18.54 39.31 -17.92
N PRO A 34 -19.46 38.36 -18.17
CA PRO A 34 -19.25 37.02 -17.59
C PRO A 34 -17.95 36.49 -18.17
N ASP A 35 -17.00 36.23 -17.31
CA ASP A 35 -15.82 35.44 -17.66
C ASP A 35 -16.29 34.11 -18.23
N VAL A 36 -16.31 34.05 -19.56
CA VAL A 36 -16.60 32.80 -20.27
C VAL A 36 -15.43 31.89 -20.04
N VAL A 37 -15.51 31.10 -18.97
CA VAL A 37 -14.59 30.00 -18.75
C VAL A 37 -14.86 28.97 -19.86
N ALA A 38 -14.08 29.03 -20.93
CA ALA A 38 -14.13 28.06 -22.01
C ALA A 38 -13.65 26.72 -21.47
N GLN A 39 -14.59 25.87 -21.08
CA GLN A 39 -14.29 24.51 -20.69
C GLN A 39 -14.05 23.66 -21.95
N VAL A 40 -12.79 23.35 -22.25
CA VAL A 40 -12.44 22.42 -23.32
C VAL A 40 -12.68 21.00 -22.85
N ARG A 41 -13.74 20.37 -23.36
CA ARG A 41 -14.02 18.96 -23.13
C ARG A 41 -13.33 18.14 -24.23
N ILE A 42 -12.27 17.44 -23.89
CA ILE A 42 -11.57 16.53 -24.82
C ILE A 42 -12.24 15.16 -24.71
N GLU A 43 -13.03 14.79 -25.70
CA GLU A 43 -13.56 13.43 -25.83
C GLU A 43 -12.64 12.60 -26.72
N GLN A 44 -11.83 11.75 -26.12
CA GLN A 44 -11.05 10.75 -26.85
C GLN A 44 -11.90 9.50 -27.10
N ARG A 45 -12.30 9.30 -28.35
CA ARG A 45 -12.99 8.08 -28.76
C ARG A 45 -11.98 7.06 -29.27
N ILE A 46 -11.69 6.07 -28.46
CA ILE A 46 -10.82 4.95 -28.86
C ILE A 46 -11.70 3.92 -29.59
N ILE A 47 -11.48 3.75 -30.88
CA ILE A 47 -12.15 2.70 -31.68
C ILE A 47 -11.20 1.50 -31.73
N ILE A 48 -11.49 0.48 -30.93
CA ILE A 48 -10.80 -0.81 -31.00
C ILE A 48 -11.45 -1.62 -32.10
N ARG A 49 -10.79 -1.78 -33.24
CA ARG A 49 -11.21 -2.70 -34.31
C ARG A 49 -10.64 -4.08 -33.97
N VAL A 50 -11.49 -4.98 -33.52
CA VAL A 50 -11.15 -6.40 -33.39
C VAL A 50 -11.35 -7.03 -34.78
N PRO A 51 -10.28 -7.47 -35.45
CA PRO A 51 -10.43 -8.19 -36.71
C PRO A 51 -11.15 -9.51 -36.44
N ARG A 52 -12.30 -9.70 -37.08
CA ARG A 52 -12.96 -11.01 -37.09
C ARG A 52 -12.14 -11.94 -38.00
N GLN A 53 -11.32 -12.77 -37.37
CA GLN A 53 -10.72 -13.88 -38.10
C GLN A 53 -11.83 -14.89 -38.36
N SER A 54 -12.07 -15.17 -39.67
CA SER A 54 -12.97 -16.26 -40.05
C SER A 54 -12.28 -17.57 -39.63
N LEU A 55 -12.75 -18.14 -38.51
CA LEU A 55 -12.28 -19.45 -38.06
C LEU A 55 -12.72 -20.49 -39.09
N SER A 56 -11.79 -21.02 -39.86
CA SER A 56 -12.04 -22.19 -40.70
C SER A 56 -12.28 -23.41 -39.78
N ARG A 57 -13.08 -24.37 -40.23
CA ARG A 57 -13.33 -25.60 -39.46
C ARG A 57 -12.04 -26.30 -38.99
N SER A 58 -10.97 -26.18 -39.76
CA SER A 58 -9.65 -26.71 -39.40
C SER A 58 -9.02 -26.00 -38.20
N SER A 59 -9.29 -24.70 -38.02
CA SER A 59 -8.81 -23.93 -36.84
C SER A 59 -9.55 -24.33 -35.58
N LEU A 60 -10.84 -24.69 -35.68
CA LEU A 60 -11.65 -25.13 -34.52
C LEU A 60 -11.19 -26.48 -33.96
N MET A 61 -10.66 -27.38 -34.82
CA MET A 61 -10.09 -28.63 -34.36
C MET A 61 -8.70 -28.50 -33.75
N ALA A 62 -7.93 -27.49 -34.15
CA ALA A 62 -6.62 -27.20 -33.57
C ALA A 62 -6.71 -26.59 -32.15
N ASP A 63 -7.81 -25.87 -31.87
CA ASP A 63 -8.04 -25.24 -30.56
C ASP A 63 -8.50 -26.21 -29.47
N ILE A 64 -8.92 -27.45 -29.86
CA ILE A 64 -9.29 -28.49 -28.88
C ILE A 64 -8.06 -29.20 -28.29
N ALA A 65 -6.91 -29.12 -28.97
CA ALA A 65 -5.66 -29.58 -28.35
C ALA A 65 -5.25 -28.61 -27.26
N PRO A 66 -5.11 -29.06 -25.99
CA PRO A 66 -4.61 -28.18 -24.94
C PRO A 66 -3.30 -27.56 -25.42
N PRO A 67 -3.13 -26.24 -25.32
CA PRO A 67 -1.89 -25.60 -25.75
C PRO A 67 -0.73 -26.33 -25.07
N ARG A 68 0.20 -26.85 -25.87
CA ARG A 68 1.41 -27.45 -25.33
C ARG A 68 2.02 -26.41 -24.42
N ARG A 69 1.84 -26.63 -23.10
CA ARG A 69 2.41 -25.75 -22.08
C ARG A 69 3.90 -25.67 -22.38
N ALA A 70 4.36 -24.50 -22.80
CA ALA A 70 5.79 -24.27 -22.88
C ALA A 70 6.41 -24.72 -21.56
N PRO A 71 7.55 -25.41 -21.56
CA PRO A 71 8.21 -25.83 -20.34
C PRO A 71 8.29 -24.62 -19.41
N ARG A 72 7.67 -24.74 -18.22
CA ARG A 72 7.75 -23.67 -17.24
C ARG A 72 9.23 -23.52 -16.89
N PRO A 73 9.84 -22.33 -17.05
CA PRO A 73 11.22 -22.14 -16.67
C PRO A 73 11.37 -22.61 -15.21
N GLU A 74 12.41 -23.38 -14.96
CA GLU A 74 12.71 -23.83 -13.60
C GLU A 74 12.83 -22.59 -12.69
N PRO A 75 12.27 -22.66 -11.48
CA PRO A 75 12.40 -21.55 -10.54
C PRO A 75 13.89 -21.33 -10.23
N PRO A 76 14.34 -20.09 -10.17
CA PRO A 76 15.73 -19.78 -9.84
C PRO A 76 16.10 -20.42 -8.50
N LYS A 77 17.26 -21.02 -8.44
CA LYS A 77 17.83 -21.56 -7.20
C LYS A 77 18.52 -20.45 -6.44
N PHE A 78 18.43 -20.48 -5.13
CA PHE A 78 19.03 -19.49 -4.25
C PHE A 78 19.87 -20.15 -3.17
N GLU A 79 21.09 -19.66 -2.98
CA GLU A 79 21.92 -19.97 -1.84
C GLU A 79 21.51 -19.11 -0.63
N ARG A 80 21.45 -19.71 0.55
CA ARG A 80 21.11 -19.02 1.80
C ARG A 80 22.37 -18.63 2.54
N ARG A 81 22.70 -17.34 2.56
CA ARG A 81 23.85 -16.79 3.29
C ARG A 81 23.45 -16.20 4.61
N LYS A 82 24.30 -16.32 5.61
CA LYS A 82 24.08 -15.67 6.91
C LYS A 82 24.08 -14.18 6.76
N VAL A 83 23.15 -13.51 7.41
CA VAL A 83 23.05 -12.07 7.54
C VAL A 83 23.02 -11.71 9.02
N GLY A 84 23.26 -10.45 9.37
CA GLY A 84 23.16 -10.01 10.76
C GLY A 84 21.78 -10.26 11.37
N LYS A 85 21.69 -10.24 12.68
CA LYS A 85 20.41 -10.46 13.40
C LYS A 85 19.42 -9.32 13.23
N CYS A 86 19.81 -8.18 12.71
CA CYS A 86 18.98 -6.98 12.59
C CYS A 86 19.05 -6.38 11.19
N LEU A 87 17.89 -5.94 10.66
CA LEU A 87 17.72 -5.21 9.40
C LEU A 87 17.19 -3.81 9.67
N ALA A 88 17.65 -2.81 8.93
CA ALA A 88 17.07 -1.48 9.00
C ALA A 88 15.75 -1.47 8.22
N MET A 89 14.64 -1.12 8.88
CA MET A 89 13.30 -1.14 8.29
C MET A 89 13.14 -0.13 7.15
N ARG A 90 13.85 0.98 7.19
CA ARG A 90 13.87 1.97 6.11
C ARG A 90 14.39 1.42 4.78
N ASP A 91 15.18 0.35 4.83
CA ASP A 91 15.76 -0.27 3.64
C ASP A 91 14.86 -1.36 3.03
N VAL A 92 13.79 -1.75 3.72
CA VAL A 92 12.79 -2.69 3.21
C VAL A 92 11.87 -1.95 2.24
N SER A 93 11.76 -2.46 1.02
CA SER A 93 10.88 -1.91 -0.02
C SER A 93 9.61 -2.73 -0.25
N GLY A 94 9.61 -3.99 0.14
CA GLY A 94 8.46 -4.87 -0.04
C GLY A 94 8.61 -6.21 0.66
N VAL A 95 7.51 -6.96 0.68
CA VAL A 95 7.44 -8.30 1.27
C VAL A 95 6.69 -9.25 0.34
N ARG A 96 7.10 -10.50 0.31
CA ARG A 96 6.42 -11.59 -0.38
C ARG A 96 6.38 -12.84 0.50
N VAL A 97 5.25 -13.50 0.48
CA VAL A 97 5.09 -14.81 1.11
C VAL A 97 5.65 -15.89 0.19
N ILE A 98 6.49 -16.78 0.71
CA ILE A 98 6.98 -17.94 -0.03
C ILE A 98 6.27 -19.22 0.43
N ASN A 99 6.30 -19.47 1.73
CA ASN A 99 5.68 -20.62 2.36
C ASN A 99 4.84 -20.19 3.55
N ASP A 100 4.32 -21.14 4.31
CA ASP A 100 3.43 -20.85 5.44
C ASP A 100 4.14 -20.15 6.61
N ASP A 101 5.45 -20.29 6.72
CA ASP A 101 6.31 -19.76 7.79
C ASP A 101 7.42 -18.83 7.28
N MET A 102 7.49 -18.56 5.96
CA MET A 102 8.58 -17.81 5.36
C MET A 102 8.12 -16.60 4.56
N LEU A 103 8.77 -15.48 4.83
CA LEU A 103 8.65 -14.24 4.08
C LEU A 103 9.96 -13.93 3.35
N VAL A 104 9.88 -13.29 2.19
CA VAL A 104 11.02 -12.61 1.57
C VAL A 104 10.81 -11.12 1.65
N LEU A 105 11.77 -10.45 2.24
CA LEU A 105 11.88 -9.00 2.30
C LEU A 105 12.76 -8.54 1.15
N PHE A 106 12.22 -7.69 0.32
CA PHE A 106 12.96 -7.03 -0.75
C PHE A 106 13.59 -5.76 -0.20
N MET A 107 14.90 -5.66 -0.32
CA MET A 107 15.63 -4.50 0.14
C MET A 107 15.76 -3.47 -0.98
N ARG A 108 15.95 -2.20 -0.64
CA ARG A 108 16.17 -1.12 -1.63
C ARG A 108 17.45 -1.29 -2.44
N ASP A 109 18.44 -1.97 -1.88
CA ASP A 109 19.70 -2.34 -2.53
C ASP A 109 19.62 -3.63 -3.36
N GLN A 110 18.38 -4.08 -3.69
CA GLN A 110 18.07 -5.27 -4.49
C GLN A 110 18.42 -6.61 -3.82
N ARG A 111 18.89 -6.62 -2.59
CA ARG A 111 19.05 -7.86 -1.84
C ARG A 111 17.69 -8.42 -1.44
N MET A 112 17.61 -9.75 -1.40
CA MET A 112 16.48 -10.48 -0.89
C MET A 112 16.85 -11.10 0.45
N ILE A 113 16.04 -10.88 1.46
CA ILE A 113 16.25 -11.43 2.80
C ILE A 113 15.07 -12.34 3.13
N GLU A 114 15.35 -13.61 3.33
CA GLU A 114 14.41 -14.58 3.86
C GLU A 114 14.25 -14.36 5.37
N ALA A 115 13.02 -14.18 5.81
CA ALA A 115 12.65 -14.09 7.21
C ALA A 115 11.80 -15.31 7.57
N GLU A 116 12.31 -16.15 8.46
CA GLU A 116 11.61 -17.30 9.04
C GLU A 116 10.83 -16.82 10.26
N LEU A 117 9.52 -17.00 10.23
CA LEU A 117 8.63 -16.69 11.35
C LEU A 117 8.59 -17.85 12.35
N GLU A 118 8.09 -17.59 13.53
CA GLU A 118 7.81 -18.66 14.48
C GLU A 118 6.75 -19.62 13.94
N LYS A 119 6.81 -20.91 14.38
CA LYS A 119 5.97 -21.97 13.84
C LYS A 119 4.47 -21.81 14.08
N SER A 120 4.10 -21.03 15.07
CA SER A 120 2.69 -20.69 15.38
C SER A 120 2.09 -19.69 14.41
N CYS A 121 2.91 -19.05 13.58
CA CYS A 121 2.53 -17.97 12.69
C CYS A 121 2.24 -18.44 11.28
N SER A 122 1.26 -17.78 10.64
CA SER A 122 0.97 -17.95 9.23
C SER A 122 1.53 -16.76 8.43
N ALA A 123 2.56 -17.02 7.65
CA ALA A 123 3.15 -16.00 6.78
C ALA A 123 2.14 -15.43 5.75
N ARG A 124 1.09 -16.18 5.42
CA ARG A 124 0.03 -15.74 4.50
C ARG A 124 -0.68 -14.48 4.95
N GLU A 125 -0.74 -14.22 6.25
CA GLU A 125 -1.37 -13.00 6.77
C GLU A 125 -0.58 -11.74 6.43
N PHE A 126 0.69 -11.90 6.05
CA PHE A 126 1.61 -10.81 5.72
C PHE A 126 1.68 -10.48 4.22
N TYR A 127 0.83 -11.07 3.37
CA TYR A 127 0.87 -10.84 1.92
C TYR A 127 0.63 -9.39 1.49
N GLN A 128 -0.08 -8.62 2.31
CA GLN A 128 -0.34 -7.19 2.09
C GLN A 128 0.67 -6.27 2.78
N GLY A 129 1.75 -6.82 3.32
CA GLY A 129 2.71 -6.10 4.13
C GLY A 129 2.47 -6.26 5.63
N PHE A 130 3.30 -5.60 6.39
CA PHE A 130 3.28 -5.66 7.84
C PHE A 130 3.57 -4.29 8.47
N TYR A 131 3.22 -4.19 9.71
CA TYR A 131 3.63 -3.12 10.59
C TYR A 131 4.64 -3.68 11.59
N MET A 132 5.51 -2.85 12.06
CA MET A 132 6.40 -3.14 13.18
C MET A 132 6.19 -2.07 14.24
N GLU A 133 6.14 -2.47 15.49
CA GLU A 133 6.15 -1.53 16.59
C GLU A 133 7.46 -0.74 16.55
N ARG A 134 7.38 0.58 16.72
CA ARG A 134 8.58 1.42 16.62
C ARG A 134 9.57 1.07 17.72
N SER A 135 10.58 0.30 17.37
CA SER A 135 11.79 0.20 18.17
C SER A 135 12.58 1.51 18.04
N GLY A 136 13.18 1.97 19.12
CA GLY A 136 13.92 3.24 19.12
C GLY A 136 15.06 3.32 18.11
N ASP A 137 15.53 2.17 17.58
CA ASP A 137 16.61 2.05 16.61
C ASP A 137 16.13 1.89 15.15
N GLY A 138 14.82 1.76 14.91
CA GLY A 138 14.23 1.58 13.57
C GLY A 138 14.68 0.31 12.85
N ARG A 139 15.09 -0.72 13.59
CA ARG A 139 15.59 -1.99 13.06
C ARG A 139 14.66 -3.14 13.44
N LEU A 140 14.50 -4.07 12.52
CA LEU A 140 13.88 -5.37 12.76
C LEU A 140 14.94 -6.37 13.20
N CYS A 141 14.85 -6.87 14.41
CA CYS A 141 15.81 -7.82 14.97
C CYS A 141 15.15 -9.17 15.30
N VAL A 142 15.89 -10.24 15.04
CA VAL A 142 15.53 -11.61 15.39
C VAL A 142 15.37 -11.72 16.91
N ASP A 143 14.38 -12.50 17.36
CA ASP A 143 14.07 -12.77 18.77
C ASP A 143 13.81 -11.51 19.63
N ARG A 144 13.50 -10.38 18.98
CA ARG A 144 13.24 -9.12 19.69
C ARG A 144 11.95 -8.44 19.25
N ASP A 145 11.75 -8.37 17.94
CA ASP A 145 10.71 -7.55 17.35
C ASP A 145 9.58 -8.39 16.75
N LEU A 146 8.36 -7.90 16.94
CA LEU A 146 7.15 -8.50 16.40
C LEU A 146 6.74 -7.82 15.10
N LEU A 147 6.47 -8.63 14.08
CA LEU A 147 5.78 -8.19 12.89
C LEU A 147 4.27 -8.29 13.14
N GLN A 148 3.54 -7.25 12.81
CA GLN A 148 2.10 -7.23 12.89
C GLN A 148 1.48 -7.19 11.51
N ALA A 149 0.67 -8.20 11.18
CA ALA A 149 -0.12 -8.23 9.97
C ALA A 149 -1.28 -7.23 10.03
N ARG A 150 -1.87 -6.91 8.88
CA ARG A 150 -3.08 -6.07 8.82
C ARG A 150 -4.29 -6.72 9.48
N SER A 151 -4.32 -8.04 9.57
CA SER A 151 -5.31 -8.83 10.31
C SER A 151 -5.22 -8.65 11.82
N GLY A 152 -4.10 -8.10 12.33
CA GLY A 152 -3.82 -7.96 13.76
C GLY A 152 -2.94 -9.07 14.33
N SER A 153 -2.64 -10.12 13.57
CA SER A 153 -1.74 -11.19 14.00
C SER A 153 -0.33 -10.66 14.21
N LYS A 154 0.30 -11.10 15.28
CA LYS A 154 1.67 -10.72 15.66
C LYS A 154 2.57 -11.95 15.61
N CYS A 155 3.73 -11.80 14.99
CA CYS A 155 4.68 -12.89 14.78
C CYS A 155 6.11 -12.45 15.03
N GLU A 156 6.88 -13.30 15.69
CA GLU A 156 8.32 -13.10 15.85
C GLU A 156 9.09 -13.60 14.62
N VAL A 157 10.21 -12.96 14.36
CA VAL A 157 11.17 -13.40 13.35
C VAL A 157 12.25 -14.21 14.04
N ASN A 158 12.31 -15.51 13.73
CA ASN A 158 13.28 -16.42 14.34
C ASN A 158 14.63 -16.40 13.62
N LYS A 159 14.62 -16.10 12.32
CA LYS A 159 15.83 -16.17 11.52
C LYS A 159 15.79 -15.22 10.33
N LEU A 160 16.96 -14.67 10.00
CA LEU A 160 17.18 -13.88 8.80
C LEU A 160 18.31 -14.50 7.98
N ARG A 161 18.09 -14.64 6.66
CA ARG A 161 19.09 -15.14 5.71
C ARG A 161 19.02 -14.36 4.42
N GLN A 162 20.15 -14.06 3.82
CA GLN A 162 20.19 -13.48 2.48
C GLN A 162 20.05 -14.56 1.44
N LEU A 163 19.16 -14.34 0.46
CA LEU A 163 19.02 -15.17 -0.72
C LEU A 163 19.92 -14.60 -1.83
N VAL A 164 20.85 -15.41 -2.29
CA VAL A 164 21.74 -15.07 -3.41
C VAL A 164 21.43 -16.04 -4.55
N PRO A 165 21.16 -15.53 -5.78
CA PRO A 165 20.95 -16.43 -6.91
C PRO A 165 22.17 -17.32 -7.11
N GLU A 166 21.94 -18.60 -7.41
CA GLU A 166 22.99 -19.49 -7.88
C GLU A 166 23.19 -19.24 -9.37
N ASP A 167 24.42 -19.01 -9.77
CA ASP A 167 24.83 -18.83 -11.17
C ASP A 167 24.87 -20.18 -11.91
#